data_a9de4f669e9cfe52eff41135efdd8368
#
_entry.id   a9de4f669e9cfe52eff41135efdd8368
#
_cell.length_a   1.000
_cell.length_b   1.000
_cell.length_c   1.000
_cell.angle_alpha   90.00
_cell.angle_beta   90.00
_cell.angle_gamma   90.00
#
_symmetry.space_group_name_H-M   'P 1'
#
loop_
_entity.id
_entity.type
_entity.pdbx_description
1 polymer ?
#
loop_
_entity_poly.entity_id
_entity_poly.type
_entity_poly.pdbx_seq_one_letter_code
_entity_poly.pdbx_strand_id
1 'polypeptide(L)'
;MKTQKRRRNENKTDYLKRFKLLKSERPRIVFRKTNRYIIAQCVTSQDAQDKIEIGITSKNLLNYGWPKDFEGSLKSIPASYLTGFLLGKKIMEKKFSPIVDLGMLRVLHKTKIYAFLKGLIDAGVKIECDKKMFPEEARISGKNMKKDFSKEFAAIKTKIMGK
;
A
#
# COMPACT_ATOMS: atom_id res chain seq x y z
N MET A 1 10.76 32.63 -18.57
CA MET A 1 10.04 31.95 -17.45
C MET A 1 9.88 30.46 -17.81
N LYS A 2 10.40 29.52 -16.99
CA LYS A 2 10.25 28.10 -17.30
C LYS A 2 8.83 27.66 -16.89
N THR A 3 8.02 27.25 -17.85
CA THR A 3 6.69 26.67 -17.59
C THR A 3 6.82 25.30 -16.92
N GLN A 4 6.00 25.05 -15.91
CA GLN A 4 5.98 23.74 -15.25
C GLN A 4 5.35 22.68 -16.17
N LYS A 5 5.85 21.46 -16.10
CA LYS A 5 5.27 20.33 -16.82
C LYS A 5 3.83 20.09 -16.36
N ARG A 6 2.91 19.74 -17.28
CA ARG A 6 1.47 19.53 -17.02
C ARG A 6 1.19 18.69 -15.78
N ARG A 7 1.80 17.53 -15.66
CA ARG A 7 1.58 16.63 -14.51
C ARG A 7 2.07 17.19 -13.17
N ARG A 8 3.02 18.13 -13.19
CA ARG A 8 3.48 18.85 -11.99
C ARG A 8 2.43 19.89 -11.58
N ASN A 9 1.90 20.66 -12.52
CA ASN A 9 0.82 21.62 -12.28
C ASN A 9 -0.43 20.93 -11.72
N GLU A 10 -0.77 19.76 -12.25
CA GLU A 10 -1.89 18.94 -11.79
C GLU A 10 -1.61 18.20 -10.46
N ASN A 11 -0.51 18.45 -9.79
CA ASN A 11 -0.05 17.78 -8.56
C ASN A 11 -0.05 16.24 -8.66
N LYS A 12 0.14 15.68 -9.85
CA LYS A 12 0.17 14.24 -10.10
C LYS A 12 1.57 13.63 -10.04
N THR A 13 2.61 14.43 -10.31
CA THR A 13 3.99 13.91 -10.38
C THR A 13 5.00 14.92 -9.85
N ASP A 14 5.80 14.50 -8.88
CA ASP A 14 7.03 15.15 -8.49
C ASP A 14 8.18 14.55 -9.29
N TYR A 15 8.65 15.28 -10.30
CA TYR A 15 9.69 14.79 -11.21
C TYR A 15 11.05 14.64 -10.53
N LEU A 16 11.40 15.49 -9.56
CA LEU A 16 12.65 15.37 -8.82
C LEU A 16 12.67 14.10 -7.96
N LYS A 17 11.57 13.88 -7.22
CA LYS A 17 11.41 12.67 -6.41
C LYS A 17 11.41 11.41 -7.28
N ARG A 18 10.67 11.45 -8.41
CA ARG A 18 10.66 10.33 -9.37
C ARG A 18 12.05 10.03 -9.92
N PHE A 19 12.81 11.05 -10.32
CA PHE A 19 14.17 10.90 -10.81
C PHE A 19 15.08 10.22 -9.77
N LYS A 20 15.04 10.68 -8.51
CA LYS A 20 15.81 10.07 -7.41
C LYS A 20 15.43 8.59 -7.19
N LEU A 21 14.14 8.26 -7.26
CA LEU A 21 13.67 6.89 -7.13
C LEU A 21 14.12 6.00 -8.30
N LEU A 22 14.08 6.51 -9.53
CA LEU A 22 14.53 5.79 -10.72
C LEU A 22 16.04 5.53 -10.72
N LYS A 23 16.84 6.50 -10.23
CA LYS A 23 18.30 6.35 -10.12
C LYS A 23 18.73 5.19 -9.23
N SER A 24 17.88 4.71 -8.33
CA SER A 24 18.17 3.57 -7.46
C SER A 24 18.10 2.21 -8.18
N GLU A 25 17.53 2.15 -9.39
CA GLU A 25 17.29 0.94 -10.20
C GLU A 25 16.53 -0.19 -9.46
N ARG A 26 16.05 0.10 -8.26
CA ARG A 26 15.30 -0.85 -7.44
C ARG A 26 13.82 -0.87 -7.82
N PRO A 27 13.15 -2.03 -7.68
CA PRO A 27 11.70 -2.10 -7.79
C PRO A 27 11.02 -1.10 -6.86
N ARG A 28 9.90 -0.52 -7.26
CA ARG A 28 9.16 0.48 -6.47
C ARG A 28 7.81 -0.05 -6.04
N ILE A 29 7.50 0.08 -4.77
CA ILE A 29 6.14 -0.14 -4.26
C ILE A 29 5.37 1.17 -4.43
N VAL A 30 4.44 1.17 -5.36
CA VAL A 30 3.57 2.31 -5.66
C VAL A 30 2.27 2.16 -4.88
N PHE A 31 2.02 3.06 -3.95
CA PHE A 31 0.77 3.15 -3.22
C PHE A 31 -0.07 4.31 -3.75
N ARG A 32 -1.32 4.05 -4.10
CA ARG A 32 -2.28 5.08 -4.54
C ARG A 32 -3.64 4.84 -3.88
N LYS A 33 -4.25 5.92 -3.43
CA LYS A 33 -5.57 5.91 -2.82
C LYS A 33 -6.57 6.52 -3.81
N THR A 34 -7.61 5.78 -4.13
CA THR A 34 -8.75 6.24 -4.90
C THR A 34 -9.93 6.59 -3.98
N ASN A 35 -11.05 6.99 -4.55
CA ASN A 35 -12.26 7.27 -3.77
C ASN A 35 -12.85 6.02 -3.10
N ARG A 36 -12.72 4.84 -3.71
CA ARG A 36 -13.29 3.59 -3.21
C ARG A 36 -12.26 2.56 -2.78
N TYR A 37 -11.09 2.54 -3.41
CA TYR A 37 -10.10 1.46 -3.27
C TYR A 37 -8.70 1.99 -2.98
N ILE A 38 -7.86 1.08 -2.55
CA ILE A 38 -6.42 1.25 -2.48
C ILE A 38 -5.80 0.44 -3.61
N ILE A 39 -4.87 1.04 -4.33
CA ILE A 39 -4.08 0.41 -5.38
C ILE A 39 -2.65 0.29 -4.87
N ALA A 40 -2.13 -0.91 -4.89
CA ALA A 40 -0.77 -1.24 -4.48
C ALA A 40 -0.09 -2.04 -5.58
N GLN A 41 1.05 -1.56 -6.07
CA GLN A 41 1.75 -2.16 -7.19
C GLN A 41 3.25 -2.24 -6.89
N CYS A 42 3.87 -3.35 -7.30
CA CYS A 42 5.33 -3.43 -7.41
C CYS A 42 5.70 -3.23 -8.87
N VAL A 43 6.51 -2.20 -9.12
CA VAL A 43 6.85 -1.72 -10.46
C VAL A 43 8.35 -1.74 -10.63
N THR A 44 8.83 -2.33 -11.71
CA THR A 44 10.20 -2.19 -12.21
C THR A 44 10.24 -1.11 -13.29
N SER A 45 11.37 -0.46 -13.45
CA SER A 45 11.55 0.57 -14.49
C SER A 45 12.82 0.30 -15.24
N GLN A 46 12.72 0.26 -16.56
CA GLN A 46 13.83 0.17 -17.48
C GLN A 46 13.68 1.29 -18.51
N ASP A 47 14.74 2.05 -18.75
CA ASP A 47 14.74 3.21 -19.66
C ASP A 47 13.56 4.18 -19.46
N ALA A 48 13.24 4.45 -18.18
CA ALA A 48 12.09 5.25 -17.73
C ALA A 48 10.71 4.69 -18.10
N GLN A 49 10.62 3.48 -18.62
CA GLN A 49 9.39 2.75 -18.86
C GLN A 49 9.05 1.91 -17.62
N ASP A 50 7.85 2.05 -17.12
CA ASP A 50 7.38 1.35 -15.93
C ASP A 50 6.66 0.05 -16.33
N LYS A 51 7.12 -1.08 -15.76
CA LYS A 51 6.46 -2.39 -15.88
C LYS A 51 5.89 -2.81 -14.55
N ILE A 52 4.60 -3.13 -14.50
CA ILE A 52 3.94 -3.62 -13.29
C ILE A 52 4.21 -5.12 -13.17
N GLU A 53 5.01 -5.52 -12.18
CA GLU A 53 5.31 -6.92 -11.90
C GLU A 53 4.26 -7.58 -11.01
N ILE A 54 3.70 -6.83 -10.06
CA ILE A 54 2.64 -7.27 -9.17
C ILE A 54 1.65 -6.12 -9.00
N GLY A 55 0.40 -6.33 -9.34
CA GLY A 55 -0.69 -5.37 -9.15
C GLY A 55 -1.76 -5.92 -8.22
N ILE A 56 -2.06 -5.22 -7.13
CA ILE A 56 -3.09 -5.59 -6.15
C ILE A 56 -3.95 -4.37 -5.88
N THR A 57 -5.24 -4.61 -5.75
CA THR A 57 -6.18 -3.61 -5.26
C THR A 57 -6.84 -4.15 -3.99
N SER A 58 -7.31 -3.26 -3.13
CA SER A 58 -8.07 -3.68 -1.95
C SER A 58 -9.34 -4.46 -2.31
N LYS A 59 -9.83 -4.37 -3.56
CA LYS A 59 -10.92 -5.19 -4.09
C LYS A 59 -10.59 -6.69 -4.05
N ASN A 60 -9.31 -7.06 -4.18
CA ASN A 60 -8.88 -8.46 -4.10
C ASN A 60 -9.15 -9.08 -2.73
N LEU A 61 -9.33 -8.26 -1.66
CA LEU A 61 -9.66 -8.76 -0.33
C LEU A 61 -11.02 -9.46 -0.27
N LEU A 62 -11.93 -9.17 -1.20
CA LEU A 62 -13.22 -9.86 -1.34
C LEU A 62 -13.01 -11.37 -1.57
N ASN A 63 -11.98 -11.74 -2.34
CA ASN A 63 -11.63 -13.14 -2.61
C ASN A 63 -11.05 -13.87 -1.38
N TYR A 64 -10.65 -13.12 -0.35
CA TYR A 64 -10.15 -13.65 0.93
C TYR A 64 -11.21 -13.64 2.04
N GLY A 65 -12.46 -13.30 1.69
CA GLY A 65 -13.59 -13.32 2.60
C GLY A 65 -13.89 -11.99 3.27
N TRP A 66 -13.51 -10.88 2.66
CA TRP A 66 -13.99 -9.56 3.09
C TRP A 66 -15.52 -9.51 2.98
N PRO A 67 -16.26 -9.22 4.07
CA PRO A 67 -17.72 -9.26 4.04
C PRO A 67 -18.29 -8.21 3.09
N LYS A 68 -19.32 -8.56 2.35
CA LYS A 68 -20.02 -7.64 1.42
C LYS A 68 -20.59 -6.42 2.13
N ASP A 69 -21.04 -6.58 3.36
CA ASP A 69 -21.56 -5.48 4.20
C ASP A 69 -20.53 -4.39 4.46
N PHE A 70 -19.23 -4.74 4.42
CA PHE A 70 -18.11 -3.82 4.59
C PHE A 70 -17.45 -3.40 3.26
N GLU A 71 -18.05 -3.70 2.11
CA GLU A 71 -17.46 -3.36 0.81
C GLU A 71 -17.17 -1.87 0.65
N GLY A 72 -18.02 -0.99 1.20
CA GLY A 72 -17.80 0.45 1.23
C GLY A 72 -16.55 0.90 2.03
N SER A 73 -15.97 0.02 2.84
CA SER A 73 -14.81 0.30 3.69
C SER A 73 -13.46 -0.18 3.12
N LEU A 74 -13.41 -0.60 1.85
CA LEU A 74 -12.19 -1.10 1.18
C LEU A 74 -11.07 -0.06 1.03
N LYS A 75 -11.25 1.14 1.57
CA LYS A 75 -10.22 2.17 1.76
C LYS A 75 -9.94 2.48 3.24
N SER A 76 -10.41 1.64 4.17
CA SER A 76 -10.19 1.79 5.61
C SER A 76 -8.75 1.46 6.03
N ILE A 77 -8.41 1.68 7.30
CA ILE A 77 -7.09 1.32 7.84
C ILE A 77 -6.88 -0.21 7.81
N PRO A 78 -7.85 -1.05 8.25
CA PRO A 78 -7.73 -2.50 8.11
C PRO A 78 -7.52 -2.95 6.66
N ALA A 79 -8.28 -2.41 5.71
CA ALA A 79 -8.13 -2.73 4.29
C ALA A 79 -6.74 -2.33 3.76
N SER A 80 -6.21 -1.19 4.20
CA SER A 80 -4.88 -0.72 3.83
C SER A 80 -3.79 -1.67 4.32
N TYR A 81 -3.87 -2.10 5.58
CA TYR A 81 -2.94 -3.05 6.17
C TYR A 81 -2.98 -4.40 5.44
N LEU A 82 -4.17 -4.98 5.24
CA LEU A 82 -4.31 -6.28 4.58
C LEU A 82 -3.86 -6.24 3.12
N THR A 83 -4.10 -5.12 2.41
CA THR A 83 -3.59 -4.94 1.04
C THR A 83 -2.05 -4.89 1.04
N GLY A 84 -1.45 -4.20 2.01
CA GLY A 84 0.01 -4.17 2.19
C GLY A 84 0.56 -5.56 2.51
N PHE A 85 -0.08 -6.28 3.41
CA PHE A 85 0.31 -7.63 3.80
C PHE A 85 0.25 -8.62 2.62
N LEU A 86 -0.83 -8.56 1.82
CA LEU A 86 -0.97 -9.38 0.62
C LEU A 86 0.08 -9.05 -0.44
N LEU A 87 0.37 -7.77 -0.66
CA LEU A 87 1.43 -7.35 -1.59
C LEU A 87 2.80 -7.81 -1.09
N GLY A 88 3.05 -7.66 0.22
CA GLY A 88 4.32 -8.06 0.83
C GLY A 88 4.62 -9.54 0.65
N LYS A 89 3.63 -10.41 0.85
CA LYS A 89 3.76 -11.86 0.59
C LYS A 89 4.20 -12.14 -0.84
N LYS A 90 3.52 -11.56 -1.84
CA LYS A 90 3.88 -11.74 -3.26
C LYS A 90 5.25 -11.15 -3.63
N ILE A 91 5.68 -10.09 -2.96
CA ILE A 91 7.02 -9.53 -3.13
C ILE A 91 8.09 -10.48 -2.59
N MET A 92 7.84 -11.09 -1.42
CA MET A 92 8.76 -12.06 -0.82
C MET A 92 8.89 -13.33 -1.68
N GLU A 93 7.80 -13.82 -2.28
CA GLU A 93 7.83 -14.94 -3.23
C GLU A 93 8.75 -14.65 -4.42
N LYS A 94 8.73 -13.42 -4.95
CA LYS A 94 9.60 -12.99 -6.05
C LYS A 94 10.99 -12.49 -5.61
N LYS A 95 11.29 -12.48 -4.30
CA LYS A 95 12.57 -12.03 -3.72
C LYS A 95 12.98 -10.61 -4.12
N PHE A 96 12.02 -9.70 -4.31
CA PHE A 96 12.32 -8.32 -4.62
C PHE A 96 12.73 -7.54 -3.38
N SER A 97 13.64 -6.56 -3.55
CA SER A 97 14.04 -5.57 -2.52
C SER A 97 13.55 -4.18 -2.93
N PRO A 98 12.27 -3.87 -2.77
CA PRO A 98 11.69 -2.65 -3.29
C PRO A 98 11.91 -1.44 -2.38
N ILE A 99 11.76 -0.25 -2.98
CA ILE A 99 11.64 1.04 -2.28
C ILE A 99 10.21 1.56 -2.36
N VAL A 100 9.81 2.41 -1.42
CA VAL A 100 8.43 2.92 -1.35
C VAL A 100 8.26 4.21 -2.15
N ASP A 101 7.28 4.23 -3.06
CA ASP A 101 6.86 5.40 -3.84
C ASP A 101 5.43 5.83 -3.47
N LEU A 102 5.33 6.85 -2.63
CA LEU A 102 4.06 7.45 -2.23
C LEU A 102 3.59 8.57 -3.17
N GLY A 103 4.42 8.93 -4.16
CA GLY A 103 4.13 10.03 -5.09
C GLY A 103 3.93 11.38 -4.38
N MET A 104 2.85 12.07 -4.73
CA MET A 104 2.46 13.36 -4.17
C MET A 104 1.50 13.25 -2.96
N LEU A 105 1.31 12.04 -2.41
CA LEU A 105 0.42 11.87 -1.26
C LEU A 105 0.99 12.58 -0.03
N ARG A 106 0.12 13.30 0.69
CA ARG A 106 0.46 13.87 1.98
C ARG A 106 0.69 12.75 3.00
N VAL A 107 1.89 12.68 3.53
CA VAL A 107 2.29 11.66 4.51
C VAL A 107 2.01 12.18 5.91
N LEU A 108 1.03 11.58 6.59
CA LEU A 108 0.66 11.89 7.97
C LEU A 108 0.80 10.62 8.81
N HIS A 109 1.25 10.77 10.06
CA HIS A 109 1.40 9.68 11.01
C HIS A 109 0.07 8.99 11.30
N LYS A 110 0.12 7.72 11.68
CA LYS A 110 -1.04 6.91 12.10
C LYS A 110 -2.18 6.84 11.05
N THR A 111 -1.84 7.01 9.76
CA THR A 111 -2.80 6.97 8.65
C THR A 111 -2.76 5.64 7.88
N LYS A 112 -3.58 5.57 6.84
CA LYS A 112 -3.68 4.42 5.92
C LYS A 112 -2.34 4.07 5.27
N ILE A 113 -1.50 5.08 4.98
CA ILE A 113 -0.17 4.88 4.42
C ILE A 113 0.68 4.05 5.37
N TYR A 114 0.73 4.44 6.64
CA TYR A 114 1.51 3.72 7.64
C TYR A 114 0.91 2.36 8.00
N ALA A 115 -0.42 2.20 7.92
CA ALA A 115 -1.03 0.89 8.04
C ALA A 115 -0.60 -0.05 6.89
N PHE A 116 -0.53 0.47 5.66
CA PHE A 116 -0.03 -0.26 4.50
C PHE A 116 1.44 -0.66 4.67
N LEU A 117 2.29 0.27 5.10
CA LEU A 117 3.70 0.00 5.36
C LEU A 117 3.89 -1.05 6.47
N LYS A 118 3.09 -0.97 7.55
CA LYS A 118 3.12 -2.00 8.60
C LYS A 118 2.74 -3.37 8.03
N GLY A 119 1.73 -3.45 7.19
CA GLY A 119 1.37 -4.70 6.51
C GLY A 119 2.49 -5.28 5.67
N LEU A 120 3.25 -4.46 4.93
CA LEU A 120 4.43 -4.89 4.17
C LEU A 120 5.54 -5.43 5.08
N ILE A 121 5.84 -4.72 6.18
CA ILE A 121 6.88 -5.11 7.14
C ILE A 121 6.50 -6.43 7.81
N ASP A 122 5.25 -6.57 8.25
CA ASP A 122 4.75 -7.79 8.90
C ASP A 122 4.74 -9.00 7.92
N ALA A 123 4.69 -8.75 6.61
CA ALA A 123 4.86 -9.78 5.58
C ALA A 123 6.32 -10.12 5.27
N GLY A 124 7.29 -9.41 5.87
CA GLY A 124 8.72 -9.67 5.74
C GLY A 124 9.49 -8.73 4.80
N VAL A 125 8.84 -7.74 4.20
CA VAL A 125 9.54 -6.78 3.33
C VAL A 125 10.38 -5.83 4.17
N LYS A 126 11.66 -5.69 3.87
CA LYS A 126 12.59 -4.79 4.58
C LYS A 126 12.30 -3.34 4.19
N ILE A 127 11.65 -2.60 5.06
CA ILE A 127 11.37 -1.17 4.92
C ILE A 127 11.74 -0.50 6.26
N GLU A 128 12.62 0.49 6.21
CA GLU A 128 12.97 1.29 7.37
C GLU A 128 11.84 2.28 7.67
N CYS A 129 11.24 2.16 8.85
CA CYS A 129 10.18 3.04 9.30
C CYS A 129 10.14 3.10 10.83
N ASP A 130 9.98 4.31 11.38
CA ASP A 130 9.84 4.49 12.82
C ASP A 130 8.50 3.89 13.32
N LYS A 131 8.60 3.07 14.36
CA LYS A 131 7.45 2.39 15.00
C LYS A 131 6.38 3.37 15.50
N LYS A 132 6.76 4.57 15.92
CA LYS A 132 5.83 5.62 16.40
C LYS A 132 4.87 6.12 15.32
N MET A 133 5.23 5.92 14.05
CA MET A 133 4.43 6.35 12.90
C MET A 133 3.23 5.46 12.63
N PHE A 134 3.23 4.21 13.12
CA PHE A 134 2.18 3.25 12.83
C PHE A 134 0.88 3.54 13.61
N PRO A 135 -0.27 3.21 13.01
CA PRO A 135 -1.54 3.23 13.74
C PRO A 135 -1.53 2.19 14.88
N GLU A 136 -2.32 2.47 15.90
CA GLU A 136 -2.56 1.53 17.00
C GLU A 136 -3.20 0.22 16.51
N GLU A 137 -2.90 -0.88 17.18
CA GLU A 137 -3.39 -2.21 16.77
C GLU A 137 -4.91 -2.31 16.78
N ALA A 138 -5.58 -1.63 17.72
CA ALA A 138 -7.03 -1.55 17.77
C ALA A 138 -7.62 -0.90 16.51
N ARG A 139 -6.93 0.10 15.93
CA ARG A 139 -7.33 0.73 14.67
C ARG A 139 -7.01 -0.13 13.45
N ILE A 140 -5.92 -0.89 13.49
CA ILE A 140 -5.53 -1.81 12.41
C ILE A 140 -6.48 -2.99 12.35
N SER A 141 -6.86 -3.57 13.50
CA SER A 141 -7.83 -4.67 13.57
C SER A 141 -9.27 -4.25 13.26
N GLY A 142 -9.55 -2.94 13.34
CA GLY A 142 -10.88 -2.39 13.05
C GLY A 142 -11.87 -2.43 14.22
N LYS A 143 -11.39 -2.58 15.48
CA LYS A 143 -12.23 -2.45 16.69
C LYS A 143 -12.98 -1.13 16.76
N ASN A 144 -12.38 -0.05 16.25
CA ASN A 144 -12.95 1.30 16.26
C ASN A 144 -13.92 1.58 15.10
N MET A 145 -14.30 0.58 14.34
CA MET A 145 -15.33 0.70 13.30
C MET A 145 -16.72 0.64 13.91
N LYS A 146 -17.74 1.13 13.21
CA LYS A 146 -19.14 1.09 13.68
C LYS A 146 -19.61 -0.32 14.09
N LYS A 147 -19.12 -1.34 13.39
CA LYS A 147 -19.23 -2.75 13.76
C LYS A 147 -17.80 -3.29 13.97
N ASP A 148 -17.59 -4.05 15.01
CA ASP A 148 -16.29 -4.68 15.30
C ASP A 148 -15.88 -5.59 14.14
N PHE A 149 -14.72 -5.32 13.56
CA PHE A 149 -14.18 -6.03 12.40
C PHE A 149 -13.01 -6.96 12.77
N SER A 150 -12.71 -7.11 14.06
CA SER A 150 -11.51 -7.81 14.53
C SER A 150 -11.49 -9.28 14.16
N LYS A 151 -12.66 -9.96 14.21
CA LYS A 151 -12.78 -11.38 13.90
C LYS A 151 -12.54 -11.64 12.40
N GLU A 152 -13.17 -10.83 11.56
CA GLU A 152 -13.04 -10.91 10.10
C GLU A 152 -11.61 -10.55 9.66
N PHE A 153 -11.02 -9.52 10.30
CA PHE A 153 -9.64 -9.15 10.07
C PHE A 153 -8.67 -10.31 10.32
N ALA A 154 -8.81 -10.98 11.47
CA ALA A 154 -7.96 -12.12 11.82
C ALA A 154 -8.17 -13.29 10.82
N ALA A 155 -9.41 -13.59 10.47
CA ALA A 155 -9.73 -14.64 9.50
C ALA A 155 -9.15 -14.37 8.11
N ILE A 156 -9.22 -13.10 7.63
CA ILE A 156 -8.65 -12.72 6.33
C ILE A 156 -7.13 -12.80 6.38
N LYS A 157 -6.51 -12.31 7.47
CA LYS A 157 -5.07 -12.37 7.65
C LYS A 157 -4.55 -13.81 7.62
N THR A 158 -5.23 -14.72 8.29
CA THR A 158 -4.90 -16.16 8.29
C THR A 158 -5.02 -16.76 6.89
N LYS A 159 -6.10 -16.46 6.17
CA LYS A 159 -6.28 -16.90 4.77
C LYS A 159 -5.20 -16.40 3.81
N ILE A 160 -4.69 -15.19 4.04
CA ILE A 160 -3.57 -14.65 3.26
C ILE A 160 -2.26 -15.36 3.63
N MET A 161 -2.09 -15.78 4.89
CA MET A 161 -0.89 -16.52 5.33
C MET A 161 -0.85 -17.95 4.78
N GLY A 162 -2.00 -18.62 4.68
CA GLY A 162 -2.10 -20.02 4.29
C GLY A 162 -2.08 -20.28 2.77
N LYS A 163 -2.01 -19.25 1.98
CA LYS A 163 -1.74 -19.30 0.53
C LYS A 163 -0.33 -18.84 0.25
#